data_94140bec78a0882c47fd5b4c2d92ea3b
#
_entry.id   94140bec78a0882c47fd5b4c2d92ea3b
#
_cell.length_a   1.000
_cell.length_b   1.000
_cell.length_c   1.000
_cell.angle_alpha   90.00
_cell.angle_beta   90.00
_cell.angle_gamma   90.00
#
_symmetry.space_group_name_H-M   'P 1'
#
loop_
_entity.id
_entity.type
_entity.pdbx_description
1 polymer ?
#
loop_
_entity_poly.entity_id
_entity_poly.type
_entity_poly.pdbx_seq_one_letter_code
_entity_poly.pdbx_strand_id
1 'polypeptide(L)'
;MKALMITAPNQAEVWEVPNPVAVPGEVIVDVKRAGICGTDIEFFTGEMSYLHDGFAKLPMSIGHEWMGVISAVGDGVDRSWIGKRVTGDTMLGCGKCRRCKSGLQHVCEFRFEIGIRGGRPGGLAEQIPVPVSALHVLPESINETAGALVEPGGNAFRSVQAANLKSGE
;
A
#
# COMPACT_ATOMS: atom_id res chain seq x y z
N MET A 1 -13.11 4.28 12.48
CA MET A 1 -11.77 3.71 12.65
C MET A 1 -10.72 4.79 12.80
N LYS A 2 -9.58 4.47 13.42
CA LYS A 2 -8.45 5.40 13.54
C LYS A 2 -7.53 5.32 12.32
N ALA A 3 -7.04 6.49 11.88
CA ALA A 3 -6.02 6.60 10.84
C ALA A 3 -5.05 7.74 11.17
N LEU A 4 -3.76 7.54 10.88
CA LEU A 4 -2.76 8.61 10.94
C LEU A 4 -2.90 9.47 9.69
N MET A 5 -3.10 10.76 9.92
CA MET A 5 -3.27 11.76 8.87
C MET A 5 -2.10 12.76 8.91
N ILE A 6 -1.49 13.04 7.80
CA ILE A 6 -0.66 14.24 7.64
C ILE A 6 -1.59 15.36 7.25
N THR A 7 -1.69 16.38 8.11
CA THR A 7 -2.65 17.48 7.94
C THR A 7 -2.03 18.72 7.33
N ALA A 8 -0.75 18.96 7.60
CA ALA A 8 0.09 19.99 7.00
C ALA A 8 1.57 19.59 7.18
N PRO A 9 2.54 20.26 6.54
CA PRO A 9 3.94 20.02 6.80
C PRO A 9 4.28 20.09 8.31
N ASN A 10 4.96 19.06 8.79
CA ASN A 10 5.31 18.83 10.20
C ASN A 10 4.11 18.70 11.17
N GLN A 11 2.94 18.33 10.63
CA GLN A 11 1.74 18.09 11.43
C GLN A 11 1.14 16.73 11.09
N ALA A 12 1.05 15.87 12.09
CA ALA A 12 0.43 14.56 12.01
C ALA A 12 -0.57 14.37 13.15
N GLU A 13 -1.73 13.85 12.85
CA GLU A 13 -2.81 13.67 13.81
C GLU A 13 -3.46 12.29 13.62
N VAL A 14 -3.98 11.71 14.69
CA VAL A 14 -4.84 10.52 14.60
C VAL A 14 -6.28 10.98 14.52
N TRP A 15 -6.91 10.69 13.39
CA TRP A 15 -8.33 11.03 13.18
C TRP A 15 -9.23 9.79 13.30
N GLU A 16 -10.44 10.02 13.80
CA GLU A 16 -11.54 9.11 13.63
C GLU A 16 -12.15 9.33 12.24
N VAL A 17 -12.01 8.35 11.36
CA VAL A 17 -12.53 8.38 9.99
C VAL A 17 -13.57 7.28 9.79
N PRO A 18 -14.50 7.40 8.82
CA PRO A 18 -15.42 6.32 8.49
C PRO A 18 -14.69 5.02 8.15
N ASN A 19 -15.26 3.89 8.53
CA ASN A 19 -14.73 2.59 8.09
C ASN A 19 -14.85 2.48 6.57
N PRO A 20 -13.82 1.98 5.87
CA PRO A 20 -13.90 1.78 4.44
C PRO A 20 -14.92 0.70 4.08
N VAL A 21 -15.55 0.84 2.92
CA VAL A 21 -16.45 -0.16 2.35
C VAL A 21 -15.78 -0.77 1.12
N ALA A 22 -15.77 -2.09 1.04
CA ALA A 22 -15.21 -2.79 -0.12
C ALA A 22 -16.07 -2.52 -1.36
N VAL A 23 -15.51 -1.88 -2.37
CA VAL A 23 -16.16 -1.73 -3.68
C VAL A 23 -15.92 -2.99 -4.53
N PRO A 24 -16.64 -3.18 -5.67
CA PRO A 24 -16.45 -4.34 -6.52
C PRO A 24 -14.98 -4.57 -6.89
N GLY A 25 -14.47 -5.79 -6.69
CA GLY A 25 -13.08 -6.16 -6.95
C GLY A 25 -12.06 -5.79 -5.86
N GLU A 26 -12.52 -5.17 -4.75
CA GLU A 26 -11.68 -4.83 -3.59
C GLU A 26 -12.02 -5.67 -2.36
N VAL A 27 -11.11 -5.66 -1.41
CA VAL A 27 -11.30 -6.20 -0.07
C VAL A 27 -11.02 -5.12 0.98
N ILE A 28 -11.47 -5.36 2.21
CA ILE A 28 -11.04 -4.61 3.39
C ILE A 28 -10.02 -5.46 4.15
N VAL A 29 -8.89 -4.86 4.43
CA VAL A 29 -7.82 -5.47 5.22
C VAL A 29 -7.76 -4.80 6.59
N ASP A 30 -7.93 -5.58 7.65
CA ASP A 30 -7.61 -5.17 9.01
C ASP A 30 -6.09 -5.17 9.17
N VAL A 31 -5.49 -4.02 9.28
CA VAL A 31 -4.03 -3.88 9.38
C VAL A 31 -3.55 -4.38 10.74
N LYS A 32 -2.59 -5.28 10.74
CA LYS A 32 -1.98 -5.86 11.95
C LYS A 32 -0.60 -5.29 12.23
N ARG A 33 0.12 -4.91 11.19
CA ARG A 33 1.44 -4.29 11.28
C ARG A 33 1.65 -3.34 10.11
N ALA A 34 2.22 -2.18 10.38
CA ALA A 34 2.66 -1.23 9.35
C ALA A 34 4.08 -0.75 9.65
N GLY A 35 4.86 -0.52 8.60
CA GLY A 35 6.16 0.14 8.63
C GLY A 35 6.04 1.63 8.34
N ILE A 36 7.10 2.36 8.63
CA ILE A 36 7.27 3.77 8.28
C ILE A 36 8.45 3.87 7.32
N CYS A 37 8.19 4.34 6.11
CA CYS A 37 9.18 4.53 5.06
C CYS A 37 9.74 5.97 5.07
N GLY A 38 10.87 6.17 4.39
CA GLY A 38 11.37 7.52 4.10
C GLY A 38 10.37 8.40 3.38
N THR A 39 9.58 7.83 2.47
CA THR A 39 8.48 8.52 1.77
C THR A 39 7.42 9.09 2.74
N ASP A 40 7.10 8.38 3.82
CA ASP A 40 6.16 8.89 4.84
C ASP A 40 6.74 10.11 5.56
N ILE A 41 8.07 10.14 5.77
CA ILE A 41 8.77 11.29 6.34
C ILE A 41 8.75 12.48 5.36
N GLU A 42 8.98 12.24 4.07
CA GLU A 42 8.90 13.29 3.05
C GLU A 42 7.49 13.91 2.96
N PHE A 43 6.42 13.11 3.12
CA PHE A 43 5.06 13.65 3.26
C PHE A 43 4.89 14.46 4.54
N PHE A 44 5.43 13.98 5.64
CA PHE A 44 5.36 14.70 6.93
C PHE A 44 6.09 16.04 6.87
N THR A 45 7.29 16.09 6.29
CA THR A 45 8.05 17.36 6.15
C THR A 45 7.49 18.27 5.05
N GLY A 46 6.66 17.74 4.14
CA GLY A 46 6.16 18.47 2.98
C GLY A 46 7.11 18.51 1.78
N GLU A 47 8.21 17.75 1.83
CA GLU A 47 9.23 17.69 0.79
C GLU A 47 8.86 16.77 -0.38
N MET A 48 7.85 15.89 -0.18
CA MET A 48 7.44 14.95 -1.22
C MET A 48 7.00 15.66 -2.50
N SER A 49 7.68 15.40 -3.62
CA SER A 49 7.42 16.04 -4.91
C SER A 49 5.96 15.91 -5.37
N TYR A 50 5.28 14.81 -5.04
CA TYR A 50 3.88 14.59 -5.40
C TYR A 50 2.91 15.63 -4.81
N LEU A 51 3.26 16.28 -3.71
CA LEU A 51 2.49 17.40 -3.16
C LEU A 51 2.60 18.63 -4.07
N HIS A 52 3.77 18.87 -4.65
CA HIS A 52 4.06 19.99 -5.53
C HIS A 52 3.56 19.75 -6.97
N ASP A 53 3.61 18.49 -7.42
CA ASP A 53 3.18 18.07 -8.76
C ASP A 53 1.65 17.82 -8.86
N GLY A 54 0.93 17.93 -7.75
CA GLY A 54 -0.53 17.75 -7.68
C GLY A 54 -0.99 16.28 -7.71
N PHE A 55 -0.10 15.30 -7.51
CA PHE A 55 -0.45 13.88 -7.41
C PHE A 55 -0.94 13.47 -6.03
N ALA A 56 -0.64 14.26 -5.00
CA ALA A 56 -1.12 14.08 -3.64
C ALA A 56 -1.57 15.42 -3.05
N LYS A 57 -2.45 15.38 -2.04
CA LYS A 57 -2.96 16.57 -1.34
C LYS A 57 -3.13 16.28 0.14
N LEU A 58 -2.76 17.23 0.98
CA LEU A 58 -3.04 17.20 2.41
C LEU A 58 -4.47 17.76 2.69
N PRO A 59 -5.17 17.26 3.72
CA PRO A 59 -4.78 16.14 4.57
C PRO A 59 -4.89 14.78 3.86
N MET A 60 -3.99 13.85 4.20
CA MET A 60 -4.03 12.49 3.65
C MET A 60 -3.57 11.45 4.67
N SER A 61 -4.09 10.23 4.54
CA SER A 61 -3.62 9.05 5.26
C SER A 61 -2.45 8.44 4.52
N ILE A 62 -1.38 8.10 5.24
CA ILE A 62 -0.12 7.59 4.69
C ILE A 62 0.16 6.14 5.11
N GLY A 63 1.30 5.59 4.68
CA GLY A 63 1.76 4.24 4.97
C GLY A 63 1.49 3.26 3.82
N HIS A 64 2.52 2.61 3.35
CA HIS A 64 2.45 1.67 2.22
C HIS A 64 3.17 0.35 2.50
N GLU A 65 3.86 0.25 3.64
CA GLU A 65 4.46 -0.98 4.16
C GLU A 65 3.52 -1.59 5.18
N TRP A 66 2.75 -2.60 4.82
CA TRP A 66 1.72 -3.15 5.71
C TRP A 66 1.52 -4.64 5.50
N MET A 67 1.02 -5.30 6.53
CA MET A 67 0.38 -6.60 6.46
C MET A 67 -0.91 -6.59 7.29
N GLY A 68 -1.83 -7.45 6.93
CA GLY A 68 -3.10 -7.56 7.66
C GLY A 68 -3.88 -8.83 7.33
N VAL A 69 -5.12 -8.85 7.79
CA VAL A 69 -6.06 -9.96 7.58
C VAL A 69 -7.30 -9.41 6.88
N ILE A 70 -7.75 -10.09 5.84
CA ILE A 70 -8.95 -9.67 5.10
C ILE A 70 -10.19 -9.89 5.97
N SER A 71 -10.94 -8.81 6.23
CA SER A 71 -12.17 -8.82 7.04
C SER A 71 -13.45 -8.74 6.22
N ALA A 72 -13.40 -8.16 5.02
CA ALA A 72 -14.55 -8.07 4.14
C ALA A 72 -14.12 -8.11 2.66
N VAL A 73 -15.06 -8.48 1.79
CA VAL A 73 -14.88 -8.53 0.34
C VAL A 73 -16.00 -7.77 -0.36
N GLY A 74 -15.66 -7.08 -1.45
CA GLY A 74 -16.63 -6.41 -2.31
C GLY A 74 -17.25 -7.36 -3.33
N ASP A 75 -18.21 -6.84 -4.09
CA ASP A 75 -18.90 -7.61 -5.13
C ASP A 75 -17.92 -8.19 -6.16
N GLY A 76 -18.18 -9.44 -6.57
CA GLY A 76 -17.34 -10.16 -7.52
C GLY A 76 -16.04 -10.74 -6.96
N VAL A 77 -15.76 -10.56 -5.66
CA VAL A 77 -14.61 -11.16 -4.99
C VAL A 77 -15.03 -12.43 -4.27
N ASP A 78 -14.25 -13.50 -4.44
CA ASP A 78 -14.49 -14.77 -3.75
C ASP A 78 -14.38 -14.61 -2.22
N ARG A 79 -15.38 -15.04 -1.49
CA ARG A 79 -15.43 -14.99 -0.03
C ARG A 79 -14.34 -15.81 0.66
N SER A 80 -13.69 -16.73 -0.06
CA SER A 80 -12.54 -17.51 0.46
C SER A 80 -11.30 -16.63 0.76
N TRP A 81 -11.33 -15.35 0.36
CA TRP A 81 -10.32 -14.37 0.75
C TRP A 81 -10.44 -13.93 2.20
N ILE A 82 -11.64 -13.96 2.79
CA ILE A 82 -11.86 -13.56 4.20
C ILE A 82 -11.02 -14.45 5.13
N GLY A 83 -10.31 -13.81 6.06
CA GLY A 83 -9.41 -14.47 7.00
C GLY A 83 -8.00 -14.73 6.49
N LYS A 84 -7.71 -14.54 5.19
CA LYS A 84 -6.35 -14.69 4.68
C LYS A 84 -5.45 -13.57 5.20
N ARG A 85 -4.23 -13.94 5.56
CA ARG A 85 -3.14 -13.02 5.89
C ARG A 85 -2.50 -12.53 4.60
N VAL A 86 -2.40 -11.22 4.45
CA VAL A 86 -1.97 -10.60 3.18
C VAL A 86 -1.05 -9.41 3.41
N THR A 87 -0.25 -9.12 2.40
CA THR A 87 0.33 -7.81 2.07
C THR A 87 -0.07 -7.45 0.66
N GLY A 88 0.37 -6.34 0.11
CA GLY A 88 -0.01 -5.97 -1.24
C GLY A 88 0.95 -5.01 -1.92
N ASP A 89 0.78 -4.90 -3.25
CA ASP A 89 1.51 -3.92 -4.05
C ASP A 89 1.08 -2.50 -3.65
N THR A 90 2.06 -1.63 -3.50
CA THR A 90 1.82 -0.19 -3.30
C THR A 90 1.28 0.46 -4.57
N MET A 91 1.82 0.08 -5.72
CA MET A 91 1.50 0.68 -7.03
C MET A 91 0.34 -0.02 -7.71
N LEU A 92 -0.81 0.64 -7.78
CA LEU A 92 -2.04 0.14 -8.36
C LEU A 92 -2.19 0.63 -9.80
N GLY A 93 -1.92 -0.22 -10.77
CA GLY A 93 -2.07 0.10 -12.19
C GLY A 93 -3.54 0.26 -12.61
N CYS A 94 -3.79 1.02 -13.67
CA CYS A 94 -5.14 1.26 -14.19
C CYS A 94 -5.78 0.03 -14.89
N GLY A 95 -5.02 -1.04 -15.14
CA GLY A 95 -5.45 -2.26 -15.82
C GLY A 95 -5.72 -2.12 -17.33
N LYS A 96 -5.76 -0.90 -17.88
CA LYS A 96 -6.26 -0.60 -19.26
C LYS A 96 -5.16 -0.16 -20.22
N CYS A 97 -4.12 0.53 -19.75
CA CYS A 97 -3.07 1.04 -20.62
C CYS A 97 -2.14 -0.07 -21.13
N ARG A 98 -1.33 0.26 -22.13
CA ARG A 98 -0.36 -0.68 -22.72
C ARG A 98 0.57 -1.28 -21.67
N ARG A 99 1.08 -0.45 -20.75
CA ARG A 99 2.00 -0.89 -19.68
C ARG A 99 1.33 -1.92 -18.76
N CYS A 100 0.11 -1.67 -18.32
CA CYS A 100 -0.64 -2.62 -17.50
C CYS A 100 -0.91 -3.95 -18.23
N LYS A 101 -1.31 -3.87 -19.50
CA LYS A 101 -1.56 -5.07 -20.34
C LYS A 101 -0.29 -5.88 -20.61
N SER A 102 0.89 -5.27 -20.49
CA SER A 102 2.19 -5.94 -20.61
C SER A 102 2.79 -6.37 -19.27
N GLY A 103 2.03 -6.36 -18.16
CA GLY A 103 2.52 -6.74 -16.83
C GLY A 103 3.41 -5.68 -16.16
N LEU A 104 3.43 -4.45 -16.69
CA LEU A 104 4.24 -3.33 -16.17
C LEU A 104 3.36 -2.32 -15.42
N GLN A 105 2.46 -2.80 -14.56
CA GLN A 105 1.52 -1.96 -13.81
C GLN A 105 2.22 -0.96 -12.89
N HIS A 106 3.38 -1.29 -12.37
CA HIS A 106 4.18 -0.42 -11.49
C HIS A 106 4.69 0.86 -12.16
N VAL A 107 4.77 0.90 -13.49
CA VAL A 107 5.12 2.10 -14.27
C VAL A 107 3.93 2.67 -15.06
N CYS A 108 2.70 2.36 -14.64
CA CYS A 108 1.49 2.92 -15.21
C CYS A 108 1.42 4.43 -14.97
N GLU A 109 1.15 5.22 -16.02
CA GLU A 109 1.04 6.68 -15.91
C GLU A 109 -0.19 7.13 -15.09
N PHE A 110 -1.24 6.30 -15.10
CA PHE A 110 -2.51 6.54 -14.41
C PHE A 110 -2.63 5.74 -13.10
N ARG A 111 -1.50 5.33 -12.53
CA ARG A 111 -1.52 4.54 -11.30
C ARG A 111 -1.97 5.35 -10.10
N PHE A 112 -2.60 4.67 -9.18
CA PHE A 112 -2.72 5.08 -7.80
C PHE A 112 -1.62 4.43 -6.97
N GLU A 113 -1.35 4.97 -5.79
CA GLU A 113 -0.39 4.36 -4.86
C GLU A 113 -0.97 4.43 -3.45
N ILE A 114 -1.02 3.29 -2.75
CA ILE A 114 -1.58 3.19 -1.39
C ILE A 114 -0.79 4.11 -0.46
N GLY A 115 -1.48 5.03 0.22
CA GLY A 115 -0.88 5.97 1.16
C GLY A 115 0.06 7.01 0.54
N ILE A 116 0.10 7.12 -0.80
CA ILE A 116 1.06 7.97 -1.51
C ILE A 116 0.37 8.83 -2.58
N ARG A 117 -0.37 8.23 -3.51
CA ARG A 117 -0.82 8.92 -4.72
C ARG A 117 -2.28 8.67 -5.06
N GLY A 118 -2.93 9.75 -5.54
CA GLY A 118 -4.29 9.68 -6.11
C GLY A 118 -5.39 9.50 -5.07
N GLY A 119 -5.11 9.85 -3.81
CA GLY A 119 -6.11 9.79 -2.72
C GLY A 119 -6.41 8.38 -2.21
N ARG A 120 -5.57 7.38 -2.54
CA ARG A 120 -5.71 6.04 -1.93
C ARG A 120 -5.26 6.10 -0.47
N PRO A 121 -6.11 5.64 0.49
CA PRO A 121 -5.75 5.64 1.90
C PRO A 121 -4.58 4.70 2.18
N GLY A 122 -3.77 5.05 3.18
CA GLY A 122 -2.58 4.31 3.59
C GLY A 122 -2.81 3.34 4.74
N GLY A 123 -1.82 2.47 4.94
CA GLY A 123 -1.82 1.39 5.94
C GLY A 123 -1.48 1.82 7.35
N LEU A 124 -1.14 3.09 7.61
CA LEU A 124 -1.07 3.63 8.98
C LEU A 124 -2.49 3.95 9.50
N ALA A 125 -3.37 2.97 9.41
CA ALA A 125 -4.78 2.99 9.79
C ALA A 125 -5.21 1.60 10.28
N GLU A 126 -6.35 1.50 10.96
CA GLU A 126 -6.87 0.21 11.40
C GLU A 126 -7.35 -0.67 10.23
N GLN A 127 -7.84 -0.06 9.16
CA GLN A 127 -8.31 -0.77 7.96
C GLN A 127 -7.94 -0.02 6.68
N ILE A 128 -7.70 -0.77 5.59
CA ILE A 128 -7.50 -0.22 4.25
C ILE A 128 -8.28 -1.01 3.19
N PRO A 129 -8.84 -0.34 2.16
CA PRO A 129 -9.40 -0.98 0.99
C PRO A 129 -8.28 -1.27 -0.03
N VAL A 130 -8.22 -2.51 -0.53
CA VAL A 130 -7.18 -2.95 -1.46
C VAL A 130 -7.79 -3.76 -2.60
N PRO A 131 -7.44 -3.52 -3.87
CA PRO A 131 -7.83 -4.38 -4.98
C PRO A 131 -7.26 -5.79 -4.82
N VAL A 132 -8.07 -6.82 -5.06
CA VAL A 132 -7.63 -8.23 -4.98
C VAL A 132 -6.40 -8.48 -5.86
N SER A 133 -6.34 -7.84 -7.02
CA SER A 133 -5.23 -7.98 -7.98
C SER A 133 -3.86 -7.50 -7.45
N ALA A 134 -3.86 -6.73 -6.36
CA ALA A 134 -2.66 -6.21 -5.73
C ALA A 134 -2.25 -7.01 -4.48
N LEU A 135 -2.98 -8.07 -4.12
CA LEU A 135 -2.75 -8.82 -2.88
C LEU A 135 -1.81 -10.00 -3.07
N HIS A 136 -1.00 -10.23 -2.04
CA HIS A 136 -0.13 -11.39 -1.88
C HIS A 136 -0.45 -12.10 -0.57
N VAL A 137 -0.82 -13.38 -0.65
CA VAL A 137 -1.09 -14.20 0.54
C VAL A 137 0.23 -14.53 1.22
N LEU A 138 0.30 -14.28 2.52
CA LEU A 138 1.47 -14.57 3.34
C LEU A 138 1.41 -15.99 3.90
N PRO A 139 2.51 -16.77 3.80
CA PRO A 139 2.63 -18.05 4.50
C PRO A 139 2.48 -17.88 6.01
N GLU A 140 1.97 -18.90 6.69
CA GLU A 140 1.82 -18.89 8.16
C GLU A 140 3.15 -18.74 8.90
N SER A 141 4.26 -19.21 8.30
CA SER A 141 5.60 -19.08 8.85
C SER A 141 6.13 -17.66 8.94
N ILE A 142 5.54 -16.71 8.20
CA ILE A 142 5.93 -15.30 8.23
C ILE A 142 5.16 -14.60 9.34
N ASN A 143 5.88 -14.02 10.33
CA ASN A 143 5.26 -13.21 11.37
C ASN A 143 4.80 -11.86 10.84
N GLU A 144 4.04 -11.11 11.63
CA GLU A 144 3.46 -9.82 11.20
C GLU A 144 4.53 -8.79 10.82
N THR A 145 5.62 -8.71 11.55
CA THR A 145 6.71 -7.76 11.28
C THR A 145 7.38 -8.06 9.94
N ALA A 146 7.73 -9.33 9.69
CA ALA A 146 8.28 -9.73 8.40
C ALA A 146 7.27 -9.55 7.25
N GLY A 147 5.97 -9.75 7.53
CA GLY A 147 4.90 -9.50 6.56
C GLY A 147 4.79 -8.03 6.14
N ALA A 148 4.94 -7.09 7.07
CA ALA A 148 4.96 -5.66 6.75
C ALA A 148 6.23 -5.24 5.98
N LEU A 149 7.33 -5.96 6.16
CA LEU A 149 8.60 -5.72 5.47
C LEU A 149 8.69 -6.34 4.06
N VAL A 150 7.65 -7.01 3.58
CA VAL A 150 7.64 -7.62 2.24
C VAL A 150 7.77 -6.56 1.15
N GLU A 151 7.10 -5.41 1.29
CA GLU A 151 7.18 -4.32 0.31
C GLU A 151 8.61 -3.78 0.18
N PRO A 152 9.27 -3.25 1.24
CA PRO A 152 10.65 -2.77 1.12
C PRO A 152 11.64 -3.90 0.80
N GLY A 153 11.39 -5.12 1.29
CA GLY A 153 12.17 -6.30 0.95
C GLY A 153 12.13 -6.65 -0.53
N GLY A 154 10.97 -6.50 -1.18
CA GLY A 154 10.80 -6.67 -2.62
C GLY A 154 11.63 -5.68 -3.43
N ASN A 155 11.68 -4.41 -3.00
CA ASN A 155 12.52 -3.38 -3.62
C ASN A 155 14.01 -3.69 -3.46
N ALA A 156 14.45 -4.07 -2.27
CA ALA A 156 15.83 -4.49 -2.01
C ALA A 156 16.21 -5.72 -2.85
N PHE A 157 15.34 -6.72 -2.90
CA PHE A 157 15.56 -7.95 -3.69
C PHE A 157 15.74 -7.65 -5.18
N ARG A 158 14.88 -6.81 -5.75
CA ARG A 158 15.00 -6.38 -7.16
C ARG A 158 16.32 -5.66 -7.44
N SER A 159 16.79 -4.84 -6.50
CA SER A 159 18.07 -4.14 -6.63
C SER A 159 19.24 -5.12 -6.66
N VAL A 160 19.24 -6.11 -5.77
CA VAL A 160 20.26 -7.17 -5.75
C VAL A 160 20.23 -8.02 -7.04
N GLN A 161 19.04 -8.37 -7.52
CA GLN A 161 18.89 -9.09 -8.79
C GLN A 161 19.44 -8.28 -9.98
N ALA A 162 19.13 -6.97 -10.02
CA ALA A 162 19.61 -6.10 -11.10
C ALA A 162 21.13 -5.91 -11.08
N ALA A 163 21.74 -5.92 -9.88
CA ALA A 163 23.19 -5.86 -9.72
C ALA A 163 23.91 -7.14 -10.20
N ASN A 164 23.17 -8.26 -10.35
CA ASN A 164 23.69 -9.55 -10.83
C ASN A 164 24.95 -10.02 -10.07
N LEU A 165 24.95 -9.84 -8.74
CA LEU A 165 26.05 -10.19 -7.85
C LEU A 165 26.34 -11.68 -7.88
N LYS A 166 27.61 -12.03 -7.81
CA LYS A 166 28.08 -13.42 -7.68
C LYS A 166 28.45 -13.72 -6.23
N SER A 167 28.52 -15.01 -5.91
CA SER A 167 28.92 -15.43 -4.57
C SER A 167 30.27 -14.82 -4.18
N GLY A 168 30.29 -14.08 -3.06
CA GLY A 168 31.50 -13.42 -2.52
C GLY A 168 31.70 -11.97 -2.93
N GLU A 169 30.79 -11.40 -3.77
CA GLU A 169 30.79 -9.95 -4.11
C GLU A 169 29.88 -9.16 -3.18
#